data_49015186b30eb68ba1f2701ab0fb735c
#
_entry.id   49015186b30eb68ba1f2701ab0fb735c
#
_cell.length_a   1.000
_cell.length_b   1.000
_cell.length_c   1.000
_cell.angle_alpha   90.00
_cell.angle_beta   90.00
_cell.angle_gamma   90.00
#
_symmetry.space_group_name_H-M   'P 1'
#
loop_
_entity.id
_entity.type
_entity.pdbx_description
1 polymer ?
#
loop_
_entity_poly.entity_id
_entity_poly.type
_entity_poly.pdbx_seq_one_letter_code
_entity_poly.pdbx_strand_id
1 'polypeptide(L)'
;LPGILLILSVWISSSKLRYVWKGYYVVVALLLAVIFVVDLGLYQYWGFRLDTTPLFYFFSSPKDAFASASIGMIVMGVLAMLLSIGLLIVFFHYCLYKPFCTLKLPKHRIYLSVFLLLATALMIIPIRGGFTVSTMNTGKVYYSSELVLNHAATNPAFSLMESASKQTDFAKQYRFLDADKANDLFADMVDASISMPDSAMVLKDTLFTSQRPNILMIILESFSSHLMQSLGGEANVAVSLDSLANEGVLFTNFYANSFRTDRGLIAVLSGYPAQPTTSIMKYPRKTQSLPSIC
;
A
#
# COMPACT_ATOMS: atom_id res chain seq x y z
N LEU A 1 -0.75 9.97 23.60
CA LEU A 1 -1.61 9.41 24.68
C LEU A 1 -0.80 8.91 25.88
N PRO A 2 0.27 8.06 25.74
CA PRO A 2 0.99 7.53 26.91
C PRO A 2 1.63 8.62 27.80
N GLY A 3 2.18 9.68 27.22
CA GLY A 3 2.75 10.79 27.99
C GLY A 3 1.73 11.48 28.90
N ILE A 4 0.51 11.68 28.42
CA ILE A 4 -0.60 12.26 29.21
C ILE A 4 -0.97 11.31 30.36
N LEU A 5 -1.08 10.00 30.08
CA LEU A 5 -1.39 9.01 31.10
C LEU A 5 -0.28 8.92 32.16
N LEU A 6 1.00 9.07 31.78
CA LEU A 6 2.12 9.12 32.71
C LEU A 6 2.02 10.33 33.63
N ILE A 7 1.76 11.52 33.07
CA ILE A 7 1.60 12.75 33.87
C ILE A 7 0.42 12.61 34.86
N LEU A 8 -0.72 12.10 34.41
CA LEU A 8 -1.86 11.82 35.29
C LEU A 8 -1.52 10.84 36.41
N SER A 9 -0.67 9.84 36.12
CA SER A 9 -0.23 8.84 37.11
C SER A 9 0.69 9.41 38.18
N VAL A 10 1.33 10.55 37.94
CA VAL A 10 2.12 11.29 38.99
C VAL A 10 1.22 11.92 40.04
N TRP A 11 0.01 12.31 39.64
CA TRP A 11 -0.92 13.04 40.51
C TRP A 11 -1.98 12.14 41.14
N ILE A 12 -2.42 11.13 40.42
CA ILE A 12 -3.57 10.29 40.79
C ILE A 12 -3.12 8.88 41.07
N SER A 13 -3.11 8.47 42.34
CA SER A 13 -2.94 7.07 42.73
C SER A 13 -4.31 6.40 42.85
N SER A 14 -4.94 6.06 41.78
CA SER A 14 -6.26 5.43 41.78
C SER A 14 -6.21 4.03 41.13
N SER A 15 -6.98 3.09 41.69
CA SER A 15 -7.22 1.79 41.07
C SER A 15 -7.83 1.93 39.66
N LYS A 16 -8.70 2.94 39.46
CA LYS A 16 -9.29 3.23 38.16
C LYS A 16 -8.24 3.54 37.09
N LEU A 17 -7.21 4.32 37.42
CA LEU A 17 -6.13 4.64 36.47
C LEU A 17 -5.31 3.43 36.12
N ARG A 18 -5.14 2.48 37.04
CA ARG A 18 -4.49 1.19 36.75
C ARG A 18 -5.29 0.35 35.72
N TYR A 19 -6.63 0.36 35.76
CA TYR A 19 -7.46 -0.28 34.75
C TYR A 19 -7.35 0.42 33.39
N VAL A 20 -7.24 1.75 33.36
CA VAL A 20 -6.99 2.51 32.12
C VAL A 20 -5.66 2.08 31.49
N TRP A 21 -4.59 1.93 32.26
CA TRP A 21 -3.31 1.43 31.77
C TRP A 21 -3.41 -0.01 31.24
N LYS A 22 -4.10 -0.91 31.97
CA LYS A 22 -4.35 -2.26 31.44
C LYS A 22 -5.08 -2.23 30.12
N GLY A 23 -6.17 -1.48 30.03
CA GLY A 23 -6.94 -1.32 28.79
C GLY A 23 -6.07 -0.77 27.65
N TYR A 24 -5.26 0.24 27.92
CA TYR A 24 -4.31 0.80 26.94
C TYR A 24 -3.35 -0.27 26.40
N TYR A 25 -2.70 -1.05 27.27
CA TYR A 25 -1.76 -2.09 26.83
C TYR A 25 -2.46 -3.21 26.05
N VAL A 26 -3.67 -3.61 26.44
CA VAL A 26 -4.46 -4.60 25.70
C VAL A 26 -4.81 -4.09 24.29
N VAL A 27 -5.27 -2.84 24.17
CA VAL A 27 -5.58 -2.24 22.87
C VAL A 27 -4.33 -2.15 21.99
N VAL A 28 -3.19 -1.70 22.54
CA VAL A 28 -1.93 -1.64 21.80
C VAL A 28 -1.46 -3.02 21.37
N ALA A 29 -1.55 -4.04 22.25
CA ALA A 29 -1.21 -5.41 21.91
C ALA A 29 -2.03 -5.95 20.76
N LEU A 30 -3.35 -5.72 20.80
CA LEU A 30 -4.28 -6.12 19.75
C LEU A 30 -3.93 -5.43 18.41
N LEU A 31 -3.77 -4.13 18.42
CA LEU A 31 -3.44 -3.37 17.20
C LEU A 31 -2.12 -3.82 16.58
N LEU A 32 -1.07 -3.99 17.40
CA LEU A 32 0.23 -4.46 16.91
C LEU A 32 0.14 -5.88 16.37
N ALA A 33 -0.52 -6.80 17.09
CA ALA A 33 -0.67 -8.18 16.64
C ALA A 33 -1.40 -8.25 15.29
N VAL A 34 -2.51 -7.51 15.14
CA VAL A 34 -3.25 -7.44 13.86
C VAL A 34 -2.35 -6.92 12.75
N ILE A 35 -1.68 -5.78 12.94
CA ILE A 35 -0.83 -5.16 11.93
C ILE A 35 0.30 -6.11 11.50
N PHE A 36 1.02 -6.70 12.45
CA PHE A 36 2.17 -7.56 12.12
C PHE A 36 1.75 -8.89 11.49
N VAL A 37 0.68 -9.52 11.96
CA VAL A 37 0.21 -10.80 11.40
C VAL A 37 -0.38 -10.60 10.00
N VAL A 38 -1.15 -9.53 9.79
CA VAL A 38 -1.69 -9.19 8.47
C VAL A 38 -0.57 -8.82 7.50
N ASP A 39 0.42 -8.02 7.94
CA ASP A 39 1.59 -7.69 7.10
C ASP A 39 2.34 -8.94 6.66
N LEU A 40 2.65 -9.85 7.57
CA LEU A 40 3.34 -11.10 7.24
C LEU A 40 2.53 -11.99 6.29
N GLY A 41 1.22 -12.09 6.53
CA GLY A 41 0.33 -12.88 5.68
C GLY A 41 0.18 -12.33 4.27
N LEU A 42 0.11 -11.01 4.11
CA LEU A 42 -0.06 -10.37 2.80
C LEU A 42 1.27 -10.18 2.06
N TYR A 43 2.39 -10.08 2.75
CA TYR A 43 3.68 -9.80 2.14
C TYR A 43 4.07 -10.83 1.06
N GLN A 44 3.80 -12.10 1.29
CA GLN A 44 4.11 -13.17 0.31
C GLN A 44 3.33 -13.04 -1.00
N TYR A 45 2.17 -12.39 -0.98
CA TYR A 45 1.33 -12.18 -2.16
C TYR A 45 1.57 -10.85 -2.85
N TRP A 46 1.85 -9.80 -2.05
CA TRP A 46 1.92 -8.44 -2.56
C TRP A 46 3.34 -7.94 -2.75
N GLY A 47 4.32 -8.56 -2.11
CA GLY A 47 5.73 -8.19 -2.22
C GLY A 47 6.09 -6.82 -1.65
N PHE A 48 5.19 -6.20 -0.86
CA PHE A 48 5.44 -4.93 -0.20
C PHE A 48 4.78 -4.87 1.18
N ARG A 49 5.22 -3.92 2.01
CA ARG A 49 4.73 -3.74 3.38
C ARG A 49 3.30 -3.26 3.42
N LEU A 50 2.63 -3.56 4.52
CA LEU A 50 1.23 -3.22 4.77
C LEU A 50 0.95 -1.73 4.54
N ASP A 51 -0.01 -1.46 3.67
CA ASP A 51 -0.58 -0.14 3.39
C ASP A 51 -2.09 -0.12 3.73
N THR A 52 -2.79 0.94 3.35
CA THR A 52 -4.23 1.07 3.59
C THR A 52 -5.11 0.24 2.64
N THR A 53 -4.54 -0.40 1.63
CA THR A 53 -5.31 -1.15 0.62
C THR A 53 -6.09 -2.32 1.20
N PRO A 54 -5.54 -3.18 2.10
CA PRO A 54 -6.32 -4.25 2.73
C PRO A 54 -7.50 -3.74 3.55
N LEU A 55 -7.32 -2.62 4.24
CA LEU A 55 -8.42 -2.00 5.00
C LEU A 55 -9.54 -1.55 4.06
N PHE A 56 -9.19 -0.96 2.93
CA PHE A 56 -10.16 -0.58 1.93
C PHE A 56 -10.98 -1.78 1.44
N TYR A 57 -10.33 -2.87 1.03
CA TYR A 57 -11.02 -4.08 0.58
C TYR A 57 -11.85 -4.73 1.68
N PHE A 58 -11.33 -4.78 2.90
CA PHE A 58 -12.06 -5.33 4.04
C PHE A 58 -13.37 -4.57 4.33
N PHE A 59 -13.38 -3.25 4.19
CA PHE A 59 -14.59 -2.45 4.43
C PHE A 59 -15.50 -2.33 3.21
N SER A 60 -14.97 -2.35 1.99
CA SER A 60 -15.78 -2.21 0.76
C SER A 60 -16.39 -3.53 0.30
N SER A 61 -15.64 -4.63 0.36
CA SER A 61 -16.03 -5.95 -0.12
C SER A 61 -15.44 -7.06 0.75
N PRO A 62 -15.95 -7.30 1.97
CA PRO A 62 -15.39 -8.28 2.89
C PRO A 62 -15.32 -9.70 2.31
N LYS A 63 -16.31 -10.11 1.51
CA LYS A 63 -16.31 -11.42 0.86
C LYS A 63 -15.14 -11.60 -0.10
N ASP A 64 -14.86 -10.56 -0.90
CA ASP A 64 -13.79 -10.61 -1.90
C ASP A 64 -12.40 -10.53 -1.22
N ALA A 65 -12.30 -9.81 -0.11
CA ALA A 65 -11.06 -9.71 0.68
C ALA A 65 -10.57 -11.08 1.17
N PHE A 66 -11.50 -12.02 1.45
CA PHE A 66 -11.17 -13.38 1.89
C PHE A 66 -11.28 -14.43 0.79
N ALA A 67 -11.76 -14.09 -0.40
CA ALA A 67 -12.00 -15.05 -1.47
C ALA A 67 -10.73 -15.79 -1.93
N SER A 68 -9.57 -15.13 -1.86
CA SER A 68 -8.28 -15.71 -2.24
C SER A 68 -7.57 -16.47 -1.12
N ALA A 69 -8.11 -16.44 0.11
CA ALA A 69 -7.49 -17.08 1.25
C ALA A 69 -8.04 -18.49 1.47
N SER A 70 -7.18 -19.50 1.54
CA SER A 70 -7.59 -20.84 1.93
C SER A 70 -8.04 -20.89 3.41
N ILE A 71 -8.93 -21.82 3.75
CA ILE A 71 -9.38 -22.00 5.13
C ILE A 71 -8.18 -22.25 6.06
N GLY A 72 -7.20 -23.05 5.63
CA GLY A 72 -5.99 -23.31 6.39
C GLY A 72 -5.18 -22.04 6.71
N MET A 73 -5.06 -21.12 5.75
CA MET A 73 -4.38 -19.83 5.96
C MET A 73 -5.13 -18.94 6.95
N ILE A 74 -6.46 -18.91 6.86
CA ILE A 74 -7.28 -18.14 7.80
C ILE A 74 -7.10 -18.68 9.21
N VAL A 75 -7.19 -20.00 9.39
CA VAL A 75 -6.98 -20.65 10.71
C VAL A 75 -5.58 -20.37 11.25
N MET A 76 -4.53 -20.54 10.44
CA MET A 76 -3.15 -20.22 10.85
C MET A 76 -2.98 -18.75 11.21
N GLY A 77 -3.56 -17.84 10.43
CA GLY A 77 -3.53 -16.41 10.71
C GLY A 77 -4.21 -16.06 12.03
N VAL A 78 -5.38 -16.64 12.32
CA VAL A 78 -6.10 -16.45 13.58
C VAL A 78 -5.28 -17.01 14.76
N LEU A 79 -4.70 -18.20 14.64
CA LEU A 79 -3.86 -18.77 15.68
C LEU A 79 -2.62 -17.92 15.94
N ALA A 80 -1.93 -17.48 14.88
CA ALA A 80 -0.78 -16.57 14.98
C ALA A 80 -1.16 -15.24 15.65
N MET A 81 -2.33 -14.72 15.33
CA MET A 81 -2.85 -13.48 15.94
C MET A 81 -3.12 -13.66 17.43
N LEU A 82 -3.82 -14.72 17.83
CA LEU A 82 -4.11 -15.02 19.24
C LEU A 82 -2.83 -15.24 20.03
N LEU A 83 -1.87 -15.97 19.47
CA LEU A 83 -0.56 -16.19 20.08
C LEU A 83 0.19 -14.87 20.27
N SER A 84 0.24 -14.04 19.24
CA SER A 84 0.90 -12.73 19.27
C SER A 84 0.27 -11.79 20.29
N ILE A 85 -1.07 -11.74 20.36
CA ILE A 85 -1.79 -10.98 21.38
C ILE A 85 -1.43 -11.46 22.78
N GLY A 86 -1.45 -12.78 23.01
CA GLY A 86 -1.09 -13.37 24.30
C GLY A 86 0.33 -13.02 24.72
N LEU A 87 1.29 -13.18 23.82
CA LEU A 87 2.72 -12.86 24.08
C LEU A 87 2.90 -11.36 24.37
N LEU A 88 2.27 -10.47 23.61
CA LEU A 88 2.36 -9.03 23.83
C LEU A 88 1.69 -8.61 25.15
N ILE A 89 0.54 -9.18 25.51
CA ILE A 89 -0.11 -8.91 26.81
C ILE A 89 0.78 -9.34 27.96
N VAL A 90 1.38 -10.54 27.87
CA VAL A 90 2.32 -11.05 28.88
C VAL A 90 3.54 -10.12 29.00
N PHE A 91 4.14 -9.78 27.85
CA PHE A 91 5.27 -8.85 27.81
C PHE A 91 4.92 -7.49 28.43
N PHE A 92 3.84 -6.85 28.03
CA PHE A 92 3.42 -5.56 28.57
C PHE A 92 3.06 -5.65 30.05
N HIS A 93 2.47 -6.78 30.48
CA HIS A 93 2.15 -6.98 31.89
C HIS A 93 3.40 -7.05 32.76
N TYR A 94 4.37 -7.88 32.41
CA TYR A 94 5.55 -8.09 33.24
C TYR A 94 6.63 -7.02 33.08
N CYS A 95 6.84 -6.50 31.85
CA CYS A 95 7.91 -5.55 31.57
C CYS A 95 7.52 -4.09 31.83
N LEU A 96 6.24 -3.74 31.65
CA LEU A 96 5.79 -2.36 31.75
C LEU A 96 4.78 -2.13 32.88
N TYR A 97 3.70 -2.89 32.92
CA TYR A 97 2.60 -2.63 33.85
C TYR A 97 2.95 -2.99 35.29
N LYS A 98 3.47 -4.17 35.56
CA LYS A 98 3.80 -4.62 36.93
C LYS A 98 4.85 -3.73 37.59
N PRO A 99 6.00 -3.39 36.97
CA PRO A 99 6.97 -2.45 37.54
C PRO A 99 6.35 -1.08 37.78
N PHE A 100 5.52 -0.57 36.85
CA PHE A 100 4.85 0.70 37.01
C PHE A 100 3.92 0.74 38.22
N CYS A 101 3.17 -0.32 38.50
CA CYS A 101 2.26 -0.39 39.64
C CYS A 101 2.94 -0.45 41.00
N THR A 102 4.22 -0.81 41.05
CA THR A 102 5.02 -0.85 42.30
C THR A 102 5.64 0.49 42.64
N LEU A 103 5.63 1.45 41.69
CA LEU A 103 6.19 2.79 41.96
C LEU A 103 5.34 3.56 42.98
N LYS A 104 6.02 4.14 43.93
CA LYS A 104 5.41 5.05 44.92
C LYS A 104 5.23 6.43 44.30
N LEU A 105 4.23 7.16 44.76
CA LEU A 105 4.04 8.56 44.34
C LEU A 105 5.28 9.39 44.63
N PRO A 106 5.79 10.15 43.69
CA PRO A 106 7.01 10.94 43.85
C PRO A 106 6.77 12.12 44.81
N LYS A 107 7.80 12.48 45.53
CA LYS A 107 7.76 13.68 46.43
C LYS A 107 7.67 14.97 45.61
N HIS A 108 8.39 15.04 44.47
CA HIS A 108 8.49 16.24 43.65
C HIS A 108 7.62 16.12 42.38
N ARG A 109 6.31 16.12 42.54
CA ARG A 109 5.35 15.87 41.43
C ARG A 109 5.45 16.89 40.31
N ILE A 110 5.63 18.18 40.63
CA ILE A 110 5.73 19.24 39.62
C ILE A 110 6.94 19.05 38.75
N TYR A 111 8.14 18.87 39.34
CA TYR A 111 9.38 18.64 38.55
C TYR A 111 9.28 17.42 37.66
N LEU A 112 8.70 16.32 38.18
CA LEU A 112 8.52 15.11 37.39
C LEU A 112 7.50 15.31 36.27
N SER A 113 6.44 16.05 36.48
CA SER A 113 5.45 16.35 35.44
C SER A 113 6.03 17.22 34.35
N VAL A 114 6.83 18.23 34.69
CA VAL A 114 7.55 19.07 33.72
C VAL A 114 8.56 18.23 32.92
N PHE A 115 9.33 17.38 33.60
CA PHE A 115 10.25 16.47 32.95
C PHE A 115 9.53 15.51 31.93
N LEU A 116 8.42 14.88 32.36
CA LEU A 116 7.62 13.99 31.49
C LEU A 116 7.00 14.74 30.32
N LEU A 117 6.57 15.99 30.53
CA LEU A 117 6.06 16.84 29.47
C LEU A 117 7.16 17.11 28.41
N LEU A 118 8.33 17.56 28.89
CA LEU A 118 9.48 17.82 28.02
C LEU A 118 9.96 16.54 27.31
N ALA A 119 10.06 15.42 28.02
CA ALA A 119 10.43 14.14 27.44
C ALA A 119 9.42 13.70 26.37
N THR A 120 8.12 13.88 26.62
CA THR A 120 7.07 13.57 25.65
C THR A 120 7.16 14.49 24.42
N ALA A 121 7.42 15.78 24.62
CA ALA A 121 7.62 16.73 23.52
C ALA A 121 8.88 16.39 22.70
N LEU A 122 9.98 16.01 23.35
CA LEU A 122 11.22 15.61 22.69
C LEU A 122 11.07 14.32 21.86
N MET A 123 10.10 13.44 22.18
CA MET A 123 9.81 12.27 21.35
C MET A 123 9.35 12.61 19.92
N ILE A 124 8.92 13.85 19.69
CA ILE A 124 8.62 14.32 18.32
C ILE A 124 9.85 14.23 17.41
N ILE A 125 11.06 14.43 17.94
CA ILE A 125 12.31 14.40 17.16
C ILE A 125 12.58 13.02 16.56
N PRO A 126 12.63 11.91 17.32
CA PRO A 126 12.82 10.58 16.75
C PRO A 126 11.63 10.13 15.88
N ILE A 127 10.38 10.52 16.24
CA ILE A 127 9.20 10.22 15.43
C ILE A 127 9.29 10.90 14.07
N ARG A 128 9.76 12.14 14.01
CA ARG A 128 9.98 12.88 12.76
C ARG A 128 11.17 12.35 11.95
N GLY A 129 12.10 11.61 12.57
CA GLY A 129 13.31 11.10 11.92
C GLY A 129 14.51 12.05 12.00
N GLY A 130 14.53 12.94 13.03
CA GLY A 130 15.64 13.86 13.31
C GLY A 130 15.30 15.33 13.01
N PHE A 131 16.37 16.14 12.89
CA PHE A 131 16.30 17.60 12.68
C PHE A 131 16.33 18.02 11.20
N THR A 132 16.40 17.08 10.26
CA THR A 132 16.47 17.38 8.82
C THR A 132 15.15 17.93 8.29
N VAL A 133 15.19 18.66 7.17
CA VAL A 133 14.00 19.18 6.49
C VAL A 133 13.06 18.05 6.06
N SER A 134 13.62 16.92 5.63
CA SER A 134 12.86 15.74 5.23
C SER A 134 12.35 14.96 6.44
N THR A 135 11.04 14.80 6.53
CA THR A 135 10.39 13.95 7.53
C THR A 135 10.68 12.46 7.31
N MET A 136 10.47 11.64 8.34
CA MET A 136 10.57 10.18 8.22
C MET A 136 9.56 9.66 7.20
N ASN A 137 10.03 8.79 6.32
CA ASN A 137 9.20 8.05 5.36
C ASN A 137 9.79 6.64 5.18
N THR A 138 9.03 5.74 4.57
CA THR A 138 9.44 4.35 4.35
C THR A 138 10.73 4.23 3.52
N GLY A 139 10.96 5.14 2.57
CA GLY A 139 12.18 5.13 1.75
C GLY A 139 13.48 5.46 2.51
N LYS A 140 13.40 6.12 3.67
CA LYS A 140 14.60 6.45 4.46
C LYS A 140 15.32 5.23 5.08
N VAL A 141 14.63 4.11 5.20
CA VAL A 141 15.23 2.86 5.71
C VAL A 141 15.80 1.98 4.60
N TYR A 142 15.67 2.40 3.34
CA TYR A 142 16.22 1.67 2.21
C TYR A 142 17.75 1.82 2.16
N TYR A 143 18.46 0.69 2.20
CA TYR A 143 19.91 0.64 2.29
C TYR A 143 20.55 -0.35 1.31
N SER A 144 19.74 -1.15 0.63
CA SER A 144 20.20 -2.23 -0.25
C SER A 144 19.58 -2.11 -1.64
N SER A 145 20.25 -2.68 -2.64
CA SER A 145 19.67 -2.92 -3.98
C SER A 145 18.58 -3.99 -3.95
N GLU A 146 18.62 -4.89 -2.96
CA GLU A 146 17.64 -5.94 -2.76
C GLU A 146 16.40 -5.41 -2.02
N LEU A 147 15.26 -5.40 -2.70
CA LEU A 147 14.03 -4.83 -2.18
C LEU A 147 13.53 -5.52 -0.90
N VAL A 148 13.71 -6.83 -0.80
CA VAL A 148 13.30 -7.63 0.36
C VAL A 148 14.02 -7.17 1.64
N LEU A 149 15.32 -6.82 1.55
CA LEU A 149 16.09 -6.31 2.69
C LEU A 149 15.59 -4.94 3.14
N ASN A 150 15.24 -4.08 2.20
CA ASN A 150 14.65 -2.78 2.49
C ASN A 150 13.29 -2.91 3.17
N HIS A 151 12.47 -3.84 2.69
CA HIS A 151 11.19 -4.16 3.31
C HIS A 151 11.38 -4.77 4.71
N ALA A 152 12.38 -5.63 4.93
CA ALA A 152 12.67 -6.16 6.26
C ALA A 152 13.03 -5.07 7.28
N ALA A 153 13.67 -3.99 6.84
CA ALA A 153 13.99 -2.82 7.68
C ALA A 153 12.77 -1.89 7.92
N THR A 154 11.71 -2.02 7.12
CA THR A 154 10.52 -1.15 7.22
C THR A 154 9.56 -1.67 8.30
N ASN A 155 9.20 -0.79 9.25
CA ASN A 155 8.18 -1.11 10.25
C ASN A 155 6.77 -1.10 9.63
N PRO A 156 6.00 -2.21 9.67
CA PRO A 156 4.69 -2.28 9.05
C PRO A 156 3.65 -1.35 9.67
N ALA A 157 3.73 -1.07 10.97
CA ALA A 157 2.84 -0.10 11.60
C ALA A 157 3.12 1.32 11.10
N PHE A 158 4.39 1.67 10.90
CA PHE A 158 4.77 2.95 10.31
C PHE A 158 4.33 3.04 8.84
N SER A 159 4.54 2.00 8.04
CA SER A 159 4.10 1.93 6.64
C SER A 159 2.59 2.14 6.50
N LEU A 160 1.80 1.47 7.33
CA LEU A 160 0.34 1.65 7.37
C LEU A 160 -0.06 3.08 7.74
N MET A 161 0.55 3.65 8.79
CA MET A 161 0.25 5.03 9.24
C MET A 161 0.67 6.06 8.18
N GLU A 162 1.83 5.89 7.55
CA GLU A 162 2.29 6.75 6.46
C GLU A 162 1.32 6.70 5.28
N SER A 163 0.91 5.50 4.85
CA SER A 163 -0.07 5.32 3.79
C SER A 163 -1.42 5.97 4.13
N ALA A 164 -1.88 5.83 5.37
CA ALA A 164 -3.12 6.47 5.83
C ALA A 164 -3.04 8.00 5.84
N SER A 165 -1.89 8.56 6.22
CA SER A 165 -1.67 10.00 6.26
C SER A 165 -1.54 10.65 4.87
N LYS A 166 -1.09 9.86 3.88
CA LYS A 166 -0.88 10.30 2.48
C LYS A 166 -2.10 10.12 1.59
N GLN A 167 -3.24 9.71 2.11
CA GLN A 167 -4.50 9.69 1.37
C GLN A 167 -4.98 11.12 1.07
N THR A 168 -4.29 11.78 0.14
CA THR A 168 -4.61 13.14 -0.28
C THR A 168 -5.48 13.16 -1.53
N ASP A 169 -6.17 14.26 -1.76
CA ASP A 169 -6.96 14.51 -2.96
C ASP A 169 -6.04 14.45 -4.20
N PHE A 170 -6.38 13.61 -5.18
CA PHE A 170 -5.62 13.43 -6.43
C PHE A 170 -5.35 14.75 -7.15
N ALA A 171 -6.33 15.62 -7.18
CA ALA A 171 -6.21 16.91 -7.87
C ALA A 171 -5.13 17.81 -7.28
N LYS A 172 -4.81 17.61 -5.98
CA LYS A 172 -3.76 18.37 -5.29
C LYS A 172 -2.40 17.68 -5.34
N GLN A 173 -2.40 16.35 -5.33
CA GLN A 173 -1.17 15.54 -5.20
C GLN A 173 -0.30 15.61 -6.46
N TYR A 174 -0.90 15.71 -7.64
CA TYR A 174 -0.22 15.66 -8.94
C TYR A 174 -0.27 16.95 -9.73
N ARG A 175 -0.64 18.04 -9.09
CA ARG A 175 -0.63 19.37 -9.74
C ARG A 175 0.77 20.01 -9.66
N PHE A 176 1.64 19.59 -10.57
CA PHE A 176 3.02 20.09 -10.66
C PHE A 176 3.16 21.30 -11.57
N LEU A 177 2.21 21.52 -12.46
CA LEU A 177 2.21 22.59 -13.44
C LEU A 177 0.86 23.33 -13.43
N ASP A 178 0.87 24.55 -13.92
CA ASP A 178 -0.38 25.24 -14.24
C ASP A 178 -1.12 24.53 -15.37
N ALA A 179 -2.47 24.61 -15.38
CA ALA A 179 -3.28 23.83 -16.29
C ALA A 179 -2.95 24.11 -17.78
N ASP A 180 -2.74 25.37 -18.13
CA ASP A 180 -2.44 25.77 -19.53
C ASP A 180 -1.09 25.18 -19.96
N LYS A 181 -0.04 25.33 -19.14
CA LYS A 181 1.27 24.77 -19.42
C LYS A 181 1.28 23.24 -19.47
N ALA A 182 0.46 22.59 -18.62
CA ALA A 182 0.32 21.14 -18.65
C ALA A 182 -0.36 20.67 -19.95
N ASN A 183 -1.37 21.38 -20.42
CA ASN A 183 -2.07 21.08 -21.66
C ASN A 183 -1.16 21.28 -22.88
N ASP A 184 -0.38 22.37 -22.93
CA ASP A 184 0.56 22.63 -24.01
C ASP A 184 1.62 21.51 -24.10
N LEU A 185 2.25 21.16 -22.98
CA LEU A 185 3.23 20.06 -22.94
C LEU A 185 2.61 18.71 -23.30
N PHE A 186 1.37 18.45 -22.91
CA PHE A 186 0.69 17.22 -23.26
C PHE A 186 0.33 17.17 -24.74
N ALA A 187 -0.10 18.29 -25.33
CA ALA A 187 -0.35 18.40 -26.76
C ALA A 187 0.92 18.12 -27.56
N ASP A 188 2.05 18.72 -27.19
CA ASP A 188 3.34 18.47 -27.82
C ASP A 188 3.76 17.00 -27.74
N MET A 189 3.51 16.33 -26.61
CA MET A 189 3.80 14.90 -26.45
C MET A 189 2.92 14.01 -27.36
N VAL A 190 1.63 14.35 -27.49
CA VAL A 190 0.70 13.61 -28.34
C VAL A 190 1.03 13.83 -29.79
N ASP A 191 1.28 15.07 -30.21
CA ASP A 191 1.63 15.42 -31.59
C ASP A 191 2.98 14.78 -31.99
N ALA A 192 3.97 14.80 -31.12
CA ALA A 192 5.25 14.12 -31.33
C ALA A 192 5.11 12.59 -31.50
N SER A 193 4.15 11.98 -30.78
CA SER A 193 3.87 10.54 -30.92
C SER A 193 3.12 10.17 -32.21
N ILE A 194 2.39 11.14 -32.79
CA ILE A 194 1.67 10.98 -34.05
C ILE A 194 2.57 11.34 -35.25
N SER A 195 3.55 12.21 -35.07
CA SER A 195 4.53 12.61 -36.08
C SER A 195 5.60 11.54 -36.26
N MET A 196 5.24 10.38 -36.77
CA MET A 196 6.23 9.44 -37.31
C MET A 196 6.92 10.09 -38.52
N PRO A 197 8.26 9.97 -38.65
CA PRO A 197 8.94 10.47 -39.85
C PRO A 197 8.36 9.84 -41.11
N ASP A 198 8.15 10.65 -42.13
CA ASP A 198 7.54 10.29 -43.45
C ASP A 198 8.19 9.09 -44.18
N SER A 199 9.28 8.57 -43.65
CA SER A 199 9.98 7.37 -44.16
C SER A 199 9.52 6.04 -43.57
N ALA A 200 8.72 6.06 -42.48
CA ALA A 200 8.04 4.85 -42.04
C ALA A 200 6.83 4.68 -42.96
N MET A 201 6.91 3.76 -43.92
CA MET A 201 5.78 3.24 -44.66
C MET A 201 4.66 3.00 -43.66
N VAL A 202 3.71 3.93 -43.58
CA VAL A 202 2.44 3.70 -42.88
C VAL A 202 1.78 2.59 -43.74
N LEU A 203 2.03 1.36 -43.37
CA LEU A 203 1.24 0.23 -43.82
C LEU A 203 -0.18 0.59 -43.39
N LYS A 204 -0.99 1.02 -44.36
CA LYS A 204 -2.46 1.06 -44.25
C LYS A 204 -2.97 -0.37 -44.19
N ASP A 205 -2.35 -1.21 -43.34
CA ASP A 205 -2.87 -2.53 -43.06
C ASP A 205 -4.01 -2.35 -42.10
N THR A 206 -5.18 -2.32 -42.65
CA THR A 206 -6.40 -2.50 -41.86
C THR A 206 -6.32 -3.91 -41.30
N LEU A 207 -6.11 -4.04 -40.00
CA LEU A 207 -6.12 -5.32 -39.29
C LEU A 207 -7.44 -6.09 -39.50
N PHE A 208 -8.49 -5.37 -39.87
CA PHE A 208 -9.82 -5.94 -40.08
C PHE A 208 -10.33 -5.66 -41.48
N THR A 209 -10.85 -6.70 -42.13
CA THR A 209 -11.53 -6.61 -43.43
C THR A 209 -12.93 -5.98 -43.31
N SER A 210 -13.53 -6.01 -42.12
CA SER A 210 -14.84 -5.44 -41.83
C SER A 210 -14.70 -4.04 -41.18
N GLN A 211 -15.57 -3.11 -41.59
CA GLN A 211 -15.66 -1.78 -40.98
C GLN A 211 -16.19 -1.79 -39.54
N ARG A 212 -16.90 -2.84 -39.13
CA ARG A 212 -17.48 -3.04 -37.81
C ARG A 212 -17.26 -4.50 -37.36
N PRO A 213 -16.05 -4.87 -36.98
CA PRO A 213 -15.77 -6.21 -36.48
C PRO A 213 -16.37 -6.40 -35.07
N ASN A 214 -16.77 -7.66 -34.79
CA ASN A 214 -17.00 -8.05 -33.43
C ASN A 214 -15.65 -8.20 -32.69
N ILE A 215 -15.49 -7.61 -31.52
CA ILE A 215 -14.24 -7.67 -30.76
C ILE A 215 -14.50 -8.46 -29.47
N LEU A 216 -13.72 -9.52 -29.27
CA LEU A 216 -13.64 -10.23 -27.99
C LEU A 216 -12.31 -9.85 -27.32
N MET A 217 -12.40 -9.14 -26.20
CA MET A 217 -11.24 -8.79 -25.39
C MET A 217 -11.08 -9.80 -24.25
N ILE A 218 -9.93 -10.48 -24.18
CA ILE A 218 -9.61 -11.43 -23.11
C ILE A 218 -8.46 -10.83 -22.29
N ILE A 219 -8.74 -10.51 -21.02
CA ILE A 219 -7.74 -10.00 -20.08
C ILE A 219 -7.34 -11.14 -19.15
N LEU A 220 -6.09 -11.57 -19.23
CA LEU A 220 -5.54 -12.65 -18.42
C LEU A 220 -4.97 -12.06 -17.12
N GLU A 221 -5.58 -12.44 -15.99
CA GLU A 221 -5.14 -12.03 -14.66
C GLU A 221 -3.79 -12.68 -14.31
N SER A 222 -2.87 -11.88 -13.73
CA SER A 222 -1.55 -12.35 -13.27
C SER A 222 -0.71 -13.07 -14.35
N PHE A 223 -1.00 -12.86 -15.62
CA PHE A 223 -0.28 -13.45 -16.73
C PHE A 223 0.97 -12.63 -17.05
N SER A 224 2.12 -13.28 -17.15
CA SER A 224 3.41 -12.65 -17.42
C SER A 224 4.00 -13.08 -18.75
N SER A 225 4.73 -12.20 -19.43
CA SER A 225 5.52 -12.51 -20.62
C SER A 225 6.55 -13.62 -20.39
N HIS A 226 6.98 -13.87 -19.14
CA HIS A 226 7.83 -15.00 -18.79
C HIS A 226 7.22 -16.37 -19.06
N LEU A 227 5.91 -16.45 -19.28
CA LEU A 227 5.21 -17.69 -19.63
C LEU A 227 5.12 -17.93 -21.13
N MET A 228 5.48 -16.94 -21.97
CA MET A 228 5.42 -17.02 -23.42
C MET A 228 6.81 -17.11 -24.05
N GLN A 229 7.09 -18.19 -24.76
CA GLN A 229 8.35 -18.39 -25.47
C GLN A 229 8.56 -17.34 -26.58
N SER A 230 7.50 -16.94 -27.27
CA SER A 230 7.50 -15.88 -28.29
C SER A 230 7.92 -14.49 -27.77
N LEU A 231 7.86 -14.27 -26.46
CA LEU A 231 8.29 -13.05 -25.78
C LEU A 231 9.59 -13.23 -24.99
N GLY A 232 10.33 -14.33 -25.20
CA GLY A 232 11.57 -14.65 -24.50
C GLY A 232 11.39 -15.31 -23.13
N GLY A 233 10.18 -15.81 -22.82
CA GLY A 233 9.88 -16.55 -21.61
C GLY A 233 10.18 -18.05 -21.71
N GLU A 234 9.68 -18.82 -20.72
CA GLU A 234 9.93 -20.25 -20.60
C GLU A 234 9.24 -21.04 -21.75
N ALA A 235 9.98 -22.00 -22.32
CA ALA A 235 9.48 -22.83 -23.39
C ALA A 235 8.41 -23.83 -22.90
N ASN A 236 7.44 -24.12 -23.75
CA ASN A 236 6.37 -25.11 -23.52
C ASN A 236 5.43 -24.83 -22.33
N VAL A 237 5.33 -23.60 -21.88
CA VAL A 237 4.39 -23.20 -20.83
C VAL A 237 3.07 -22.74 -21.43
N ALA A 238 3.07 -21.72 -22.27
CA ALA A 238 1.87 -21.13 -22.87
C ALA A 238 1.75 -21.50 -24.35
N VAL A 239 1.87 -22.79 -24.67
CA VAL A 239 1.98 -23.31 -26.05
C VAL A 239 0.87 -22.82 -26.98
N SER A 240 -0.39 -22.78 -26.51
CA SER A 240 -1.53 -22.30 -27.30
C SER A 240 -1.45 -20.81 -27.61
N LEU A 241 -0.95 -20.00 -26.68
CA LEU A 241 -0.78 -18.56 -26.90
C LEU A 241 0.42 -18.29 -27.81
N ASP A 242 1.50 -19.06 -27.69
CA ASP A 242 2.64 -18.98 -28.57
C ASP A 242 2.25 -19.38 -30.03
N SER A 243 1.36 -20.38 -30.17
CA SER A 243 0.78 -20.73 -31.49
C SER A 243 -0.05 -19.59 -32.08
N LEU A 244 -0.94 -18.98 -31.26
CA LEU A 244 -1.73 -17.82 -31.68
C LEU A 244 -0.87 -16.61 -32.03
N ALA A 245 0.25 -16.41 -31.36
CA ALA A 245 1.20 -15.34 -31.67
C ALA A 245 1.82 -15.50 -33.08
N ASN A 246 1.96 -16.73 -33.56
CA ASN A 246 2.44 -17.01 -34.92
C ASN A 246 1.36 -16.82 -36.00
N GLU A 247 0.08 -16.89 -35.63
CA GLU A 247 -1.06 -16.77 -36.55
C GLU A 247 -1.64 -15.35 -36.59
N GLY A 248 -1.36 -14.53 -35.57
CA GLY A 248 -1.91 -13.20 -35.40
C GLY A 248 -0.86 -12.08 -35.38
N VAL A 249 -1.21 -10.98 -34.77
CA VAL A 249 -0.30 -9.84 -34.56
C VAL A 249 0.15 -9.83 -33.10
N LEU A 250 1.46 -10.00 -32.89
CA LEU A 250 2.07 -9.91 -31.54
C LEU A 250 2.73 -8.55 -31.35
N PHE A 251 2.28 -7.81 -30.32
CA PHE A 251 2.88 -6.56 -29.91
C PHE A 251 4.01 -6.83 -28.92
N THR A 252 5.26 -6.77 -29.35
CA THR A 252 6.44 -7.08 -28.52
C THR A 252 6.83 -5.96 -27.56
N ASN A 253 6.44 -4.72 -27.85
CA ASN A 253 6.70 -3.53 -27.04
C ASN A 253 5.44 -3.01 -26.32
N PHE A 254 4.61 -3.92 -25.85
CA PHE A 254 3.40 -3.59 -25.11
C PHE A 254 3.63 -3.74 -23.61
N TYR A 255 3.51 -2.65 -22.87
CA TYR A 255 3.82 -2.61 -21.44
C TYR A 255 2.58 -2.33 -20.61
N ALA A 256 2.50 -2.96 -19.42
CA ALA A 256 1.44 -2.69 -18.48
C ALA A 256 1.58 -1.28 -17.90
N ASN A 257 0.48 -0.53 -17.87
CA ASN A 257 0.44 0.81 -17.28
C ASN A 257 0.56 0.79 -15.74
N SER A 258 0.32 -0.36 -15.10
CA SER A 258 0.49 -0.56 -13.67
C SER A 258 0.70 -2.04 -13.33
N PHE A 259 1.29 -2.28 -12.17
CA PHE A 259 1.53 -3.60 -11.60
C PHE A 259 0.33 -4.18 -10.83
N ARG A 260 -0.78 -3.46 -10.71
CA ARG A 260 -2.01 -3.89 -10.02
C ARG A 260 -3.20 -3.89 -10.94
N THR A 261 -4.03 -4.93 -10.84
CA THR A 261 -5.25 -5.13 -11.62
C THR A 261 -6.24 -3.97 -11.48
N ASP A 262 -6.43 -3.45 -10.27
CA ASP A 262 -7.35 -2.34 -9.98
C ASP A 262 -6.96 -1.02 -10.66
N ARG A 263 -5.73 -0.91 -11.14
CA ARG A 263 -5.24 0.23 -11.93
C ARG A 263 -5.11 -0.12 -13.40
N GLY A 264 -4.53 -1.29 -13.70
CA GLY A 264 -4.30 -1.76 -15.06
C GLY A 264 -5.59 -1.98 -15.82
N LEU A 265 -6.62 -2.54 -15.18
CA LEU A 265 -7.92 -2.79 -15.80
C LEU A 265 -8.58 -1.49 -16.29
N ILE A 266 -8.57 -0.44 -15.49
CA ILE A 266 -9.10 0.86 -15.89
C ILE A 266 -8.26 1.47 -17.01
N ALA A 267 -6.94 1.37 -16.95
CA ALA A 267 -6.08 1.87 -18.02
C ALA A 267 -6.39 1.17 -19.36
N VAL A 268 -6.62 -0.14 -19.36
CA VAL A 268 -6.98 -0.90 -20.56
C VAL A 268 -8.37 -0.52 -21.08
N LEU A 269 -9.37 -0.41 -20.20
CA LEU A 269 -10.77 -0.20 -20.60
C LEU A 269 -11.10 1.24 -20.93
N SER A 270 -10.42 2.21 -20.32
CA SER A 270 -10.77 3.64 -20.45
C SER A 270 -9.64 4.53 -20.99
N GLY A 271 -8.43 3.98 -21.18
CA GLY A 271 -7.26 4.80 -21.51
C GLY A 271 -6.78 5.71 -20.37
N TYR A 272 -7.36 5.61 -19.18
CA TYR A 272 -6.98 6.44 -18.04
C TYR A 272 -5.63 6.00 -17.46
N PRO A 273 -4.60 6.87 -17.46
CA PRO A 273 -3.28 6.50 -16.95
C PRO A 273 -3.33 6.12 -15.47
N ALA A 274 -2.72 4.99 -15.13
CA ALA A 274 -2.67 4.52 -13.75
C ALA A 274 -1.86 5.48 -12.87
N GLN A 275 -2.44 5.86 -11.74
CA GLN A 275 -1.76 6.73 -10.78
C GLN A 275 -0.76 5.93 -9.94
N PRO A 276 0.45 6.45 -9.67
CA PRO A 276 1.51 5.71 -8.98
C PRO A 276 1.14 5.23 -7.58
N THR A 277 0.39 6.01 -6.82
CA THR A 277 0.16 5.77 -5.37
C THR A 277 -1.25 5.33 -5.04
N THR A 278 -2.19 5.40 -5.98
CA THR A 278 -3.60 5.12 -5.68
C THR A 278 -4.35 4.60 -6.91
N SER A 279 -5.52 4.03 -6.70
CA SER A 279 -6.41 3.55 -7.75
C SER A 279 -7.66 4.41 -7.82
N ILE A 280 -8.03 4.84 -9.03
CA ILE A 280 -9.26 5.60 -9.27
C ILE A 280 -10.52 4.75 -9.00
N MET A 281 -10.41 3.40 -9.00
CA MET A 281 -11.51 2.50 -8.59
C MET A 281 -12.02 2.77 -7.19
N LYS A 282 -11.18 3.34 -6.31
CA LYS A 282 -11.59 3.76 -4.97
C LYS A 282 -12.55 4.96 -4.96
N TYR A 283 -12.76 5.56 -6.12
CA TYR A 283 -13.59 6.76 -6.30
C TYR A 283 -14.67 6.54 -7.38
N PRO A 284 -15.73 5.76 -7.08
CA PRO A 284 -16.74 5.37 -8.07
C PRO A 284 -17.37 6.52 -8.83
N ARG A 285 -17.56 7.68 -8.19
CA ARG A 285 -18.09 8.88 -8.86
C ARG A 285 -17.18 9.40 -9.96
N LYS A 286 -15.85 9.20 -9.84
CA LYS A 286 -14.87 9.62 -10.86
C LYS A 286 -14.76 8.59 -11.97
N THR A 287 -14.90 7.30 -11.65
CA THR A 287 -14.86 6.23 -12.67
C THR A 287 -16.06 6.23 -13.59
N GLN A 288 -17.23 6.69 -13.13
CA GLN A 288 -18.44 6.77 -13.94
C GLN A 288 -18.33 7.76 -15.11
N SER A 289 -17.44 8.74 -15.03
CA SER A 289 -17.22 9.75 -16.07
C SER A 289 -16.09 9.40 -17.04
N LEU A 290 -15.42 8.28 -16.85
CA LEU A 290 -14.35 7.85 -17.74
C LEU A 290 -14.94 7.29 -19.05
N PRO A 291 -14.28 7.51 -20.19
CA PRO A 291 -14.62 6.81 -21.42
C PRO A 291 -14.46 5.31 -21.23
N SER A 292 -15.19 4.52 -22.00
CA SER A 292 -15.06 3.07 -22.01
C SER A 292 -14.96 2.54 -23.43
N ILE A 293 -14.12 1.54 -23.63
CA ILE A 293 -14.02 0.83 -24.92
C ILE A 293 -15.23 -0.10 -25.14
N CYS A 294 -16.00 -0.39 -24.10
CA CYS A 294 -17.20 -1.24 -24.15
C CYS A 294 -18.45 -0.43 -24.42
#